data_78967416d8bc76b5c7ef2b453212d939
#
_entry.id   78967416d8bc76b5c7ef2b453212d939
#
_cell.length_a   1.000
_cell.length_b   1.000
_cell.length_c   1.000
_cell.angle_alpha   90.00
_cell.angle_beta   90.00
_cell.angle_gamma   90.00
#
_symmetry.space_group_name_H-M   'P 1'
#
loop_
_entity.id
_entity.type
_entity.pdbx_description
1 polymer ?
#
loop_
_entity_poly.entity_id
_entity_poly.type
_entity_poly.pdbx_seq_one_letter_code
_entity_poly.pdbx_strand_id
1 'polypeptide(L)'
;MDFKHKKIQIPKFLNKKGIDNRLKCIFSRKVKKGKIGTATISKNACGQYFVSFIVHTSKVEKPIVSDSEITLDNSIGIDFGLKHFLTFSDGTKIDSPEYLKKSLKKVVKEQRKLSKKQKGSNNRNKQRIKFAKLHNHISNQRNNFLHNLSKKLSDESQVKAICIEDLNIQKLMKYWGRKVSDLSYYTFTSMLDYKLKRRGKRLLKIGRFQPSTQICSNCGHRQHMKLTERTYVCTECGMTMDRDVNAAKNIKSFALRDIIKNLSTDATSGINACGVEGSDFGCQTFKMKPSTLKQENLRETQSPSSSTVFSR
;
A
#
# COMPACT_ATOMS: atom_id res chain seq x y z
N MET A 1 11.49 -32.08 1.88
CA MET A 1 12.03 -31.06 2.81
C MET A 1 12.11 -31.66 4.20
N ASP A 2 13.26 -31.54 4.82
CA ASP A 2 13.53 -32.01 6.17
C ASP A 2 13.65 -30.81 7.11
N PHE A 3 12.57 -30.50 7.82
CA PHE A 3 12.52 -29.34 8.73
C PHE A 3 13.30 -29.56 10.02
N LYS A 4 13.44 -30.81 10.46
CA LYS A 4 14.19 -31.17 11.67
C LYS A 4 15.67 -30.87 11.47
N HIS A 5 16.23 -31.33 10.37
CA HIS A 5 17.66 -31.15 10.06
C HIS A 5 17.93 -29.90 9.22
N LYS A 6 16.91 -29.08 8.92
CA LYS A 6 17.00 -27.85 8.10
C LYS A 6 17.63 -28.08 6.73
N LYS A 7 17.22 -29.15 6.05
CA LYS A 7 17.73 -29.55 4.73
C LYS A 7 16.62 -29.63 3.68
N ILE A 8 16.97 -29.28 2.43
CA ILE A 8 16.11 -29.39 1.27
C ILE A 8 16.78 -30.27 0.23
N GLN A 9 16.04 -31.26 -0.28
CA GLN A 9 16.44 -32.06 -1.41
C GLN A 9 15.83 -31.45 -2.69
N ILE A 10 16.66 -31.19 -3.69
CA ILE A 10 16.21 -30.76 -5.00
C ILE A 10 16.02 -32.00 -5.87
N PRO A 11 14.84 -32.20 -6.53
CA PRO A 11 14.65 -33.29 -7.48
C PRO A 11 15.73 -33.25 -8.58
N LYS A 12 16.16 -34.41 -9.04
CA LYS A 12 17.27 -34.59 -10.01
C LYS A 12 18.69 -34.27 -9.50
N PHE A 13 18.85 -33.81 -8.28
CA PHE A 13 20.17 -33.77 -7.65
C PHE A 13 20.45 -35.18 -7.09
N LEU A 14 21.10 -36.00 -7.91
CA LEU A 14 21.38 -37.40 -7.57
C LEU A 14 22.28 -37.50 -6.35
N ASN A 15 21.85 -38.25 -5.35
CA ASN A 15 22.72 -38.63 -4.25
C ASN A 15 23.78 -39.58 -4.80
N LYS A 16 25.02 -39.14 -4.88
CA LYS A 16 26.14 -40.08 -5.01
C LYS A 16 26.23 -40.90 -3.74
N LYS A 17 26.45 -42.21 -3.86
CA LYS A 17 26.59 -43.12 -2.70
C LYS A 17 27.53 -42.48 -1.66
N GLY A 18 27.07 -42.34 -0.41
CA GLY A 18 27.82 -41.78 0.70
C GLY A 18 27.83 -40.25 0.85
N ILE A 19 27.27 -39.46 -0.06
CA ILE A 19 27.26 -37.99 0.03
C ILE A 19 25.82 -37.49 0.21
N ASP A 20 25.59 -36.76 1.30
CA ASP A 20 24.30 -36.08 1.52
C ASP A 20 24.21 -34.81 0.65
N ASN A 21 23.56 -34.91 -0.51
CA ASN A 21 23.40 -33.81 -1.47
C ASN A 21 22.26 -32.85 -1.11
N ARG A 22 21.67 -32.97 0.09
CA ARG A 22 20.63 -32.06 0.57
C ARG A 22 21.23 -30.72 0.95
N LEU A 23 20.64 -29.63 0.48
CA LEU A 23 21.08 -28.29 0.78
C LEU A 23 20.69 -27.85 2.18
N LYS A 24 21.63 -27.32 2.95
CA LYS A 24 21.32 -26.68 4.23
C LYS A 24 20.54 -25.38 4.01
N CYS A 25 19.48 -25.19 4.79
CA CYS A 25 18.59 -24.02 4.70
C CYS A 25 18.38 -23.37 6.07
N ILE A 26 18.23 -22.06 6.08
CA ILE A 26 17.81 -21.30 7.26
C ILE A 26 16.32 -21.00 7.12
N PHE A 27 15.50 -21.56 8.00
CA PHE A 27 14.08 -21.26 8.05
C PHE A 27 13.84 -20.03 8.92
N SER A 28 13.36 -18.95 8.34
CA SER A 28 13.04 -17.69 9.05
C SER A 28 11.79 -17.81 9.93
N ARG A 29 10.96 -18.83 9.71
CA ARG A 29 9.71 -19.08 10.44
C ARG A 29 9.54 -20.56 10.77
N LYS A 30 8.84 -20.84 11.86
CA LYS A 30 8.34 -22.20 12.11
C LYS A 30 7.30 -22.54 11.04
N VAL A 31 7.49 -23.64 10.35
CA VAL A 31 6.53 -24.11 9.34
C VAL A 31 5.34 -24.69 10.08
N LYS A 32 4.14 -24.19 9.75
CA LYS A 32 2.88 -24.72 10.30
C LYS A 32 2.61 -26.11 9.71
N LYS A 33 1.92 -26.97 10.46
CA LYS A 33 1.42 -28.24 9.95
C LYS A 33 0.52 -27.98 8.74
N GLY A 34 0.73 -28.69 7.66
CA GLY A 34 -0.04 -28.54 6.41
C GLY A 34 0.65 -29.24 5.24
N LYS A 35 -0.08 -29.38 4.13
CA LYS A 35 0.44 -29.96 2.88
C LYS A 35 1.34 -28.91 2.19
N ILE A 36 2.58 -29.30 1.86
CA ILE A 36 3.50 -28.43 1.12
C ILE A 36 3.14 -28.53 -0.36
N GLY A 37 2.90 -27.38 -0.96
CA GLY A 37 2.68 -27.22 -2.39
C GLY A 37 3.96 -26.90 -3.15
N THR A 38 3.84 -26.09 -4.20
CA THR A 38 4.94 -25.69 -5.08
C THR A 38 6.04 -24.96 -4.30
N ALA A 39 7.29 -25.31 -4.60
CA ALA A 39 8.49 -24.63 -4.10
C ALA A 39 9.20 -23.89 -5.23
N THR A 40 9.57 -22.64 -4.99
CA THR A 40 10.30 -21.81 -5.95
C THR A 40 11.67 -21.45 -5.39
N ILE A 41 12.72 -21.70 -6.16
CA ILE A 41 14.09 -21.30 -5.82
C ILE A 41 14.42 -20.02 -6.58
N SER A 42 14.89 -19.01 -5.87
CA SER A 42 15.29 -17.71 -6.45
C SER A 42 16.67 -17.31 -5.98
N LYS A 43 17.38 -16.52 -6.79
CA LYS A 43 18.69 -15.94 -6.48
C LYS A 43 18.58 -14.43 -6.56
N ASN A 44 18.98 -13.73 -5.50
CA ASN A 44 19.02 -12.28 -5.52
C ASN A 44 20.31 -11.73 -6.15
N ALA A 45 20.35 -10.40 -6.38
CA ALA A 45 21.51 -9.71 -6.94
C ALA A 45 22.78 -9.79 -6.05
N CYS A 46 22.61 -10.15 -4.76
CA CYS A 46 23.72 -10.35 -3.82
C CYS A 46 24.35 -11.74 -3.90
N GLY A 47 23.82 -12.63 -4.74
CA GLY A 47 24.24 -14.02 -4.86
C GLY A 47 23.65 -14.96 -3.81
N GLN A 48 22.70 -14.51 -3.00
CA GLN A 48 22.00 -15.33 -2.01
C GLN A 48 20.86 -16.10 -2.66
N TYR A 49 20.67 -17.35 -2.28
CA TYR A 49 19.58 -18.19 -2.72
C TYR A 49 18.47 -18.24 -1.67
N PHE A 50 17.25 -18.23 -2.15
CA PHE A 50 16.05 -18.34 -1.33
C PHE A 50 15.18 -19.46 -1.87
N VAL A 51 14.49 -20.14 -0.97
CA VAL A 51 13.41 -21.04 -1.32
C VAL A 51 12.12 -20.54 -0.69
N SER A 52 11.09 -20.36 -1.48
CA SER A 52 9.72 -20.08 -1.04
C SER A 52 8.84 -21.25 -1.40
N PHE A 53 7.94 -21.63 -0.51
CA PHE A 53 6.99 -22.71 -0.73
C PHE A 53 5.61 -22.36 -0.13
N ILE A 54 4.59 -22.88 -0.76
CA ILE A 54 3.21 -22.73 -0.31
C ILE A 54 2.91 -23.83 0.70
N VAL A 55 2.28 -23.48 1.81
CA VAL A 55 1.77 -24.43 2.78
C VAL A 55 0.25 -24.32 2.83
N HIS A 56 -0.45 -25.34 2.39
CA HIS A 56 -1.90 -25.43 2.52
C HIS A 56 -2.25 -25.81 3.95
N THR A 57 -2.93 -24.93 4.65
CA THR A 57 -3.35 -25.14 6.04
C THR A 57 -4.86 -25.16 6.10
N SER A 58 -5.42 -25.95 7.01
CA SER A 58 -6.87 -26.02 7.26
C SER A 58 -7.40 -24.83 8.07
N LYS A 59 -6.59 -23.78 8.24
CA LYS A 59 -7.01 -22.61 9.03
C LYS A 59 -8.11 -21.86 8.31
N VAL A 60 -9.29 -21.82 8.90
CA VAL A 60 -10.40 -20.98 8.46
C VAL A 60 -10.00 -19.50 8.64
N GLU A 61 -10.12 -18.72 7.59
CA GLU A 61 -9.93 -17.27 7.67
C GLU A 61 -11.08 -16.65 8.47
N LYS A 62 -10.78 -15.58 9.21
CA LYS A 62 -11.83 -14.83 9.92
C LYS A 62 -12.78 -14.22 8.88
N PRO A 63 -14.10 -14.24 9.11
CA PRO A 63 -15.04 -13.54 8.25
C PRO A 63 -14.67 -12.06 8.20
N ILE A 64 -14.80 -11.48 7.02
CA ILE A 64 -14.53 -10.04 6.83
C ILE A 64 -15.74 -9.28 7.37
N VAL A 65 -15.48 -8.22 8.12
CA VAL A 65 -16.49 -7.30 8.67
C VAL A 65 -17.38 -6.78 7.52
N SER A 66 -18.72 -6.83 7.73
CA SER A 66 -19.71 -6.30 6.79
C SER A 66 -19.68 -4.77 6.74
N ASP A 67 -20.22 -4.19 5.68
CA ASP A 67 -20.29 -2.74 5.52
C ASP A 67 -21.16 -2.08 6.61
N SER A 68 -22.22 -2.74 7.03
CA SER A 68 -23.13 -2.29 8.10
C SER A 68 -22.47 -2.21 9.50
N GLU A 69 -21.39 -2.95 9.72
CA GLU A 69 -20.68 -2.95 11.00
C GLU A 69 -19.60 -1.87 11.10
N ILE A 70 -19.29 -1.17 9.99
CA ILE A 70 -18.25 -0.14 9.95
C ILE A 70 -18.86 1.21 10.29
N THR A 71 -18.34 1.83 11.35
CA THR A 71 -18.81 3.11 11.89
C THR A 71 -17.68 4.13 11.96
N LEU A 72 -18.02 5.39 12.28
CA LEU A 72 -17.01 6.42 12.54
C LEU A 72 -16.09 6.04 13.70
N ASP A 73 -16.61 5.43 14.76
CA ASP A 73 -15.82 5.15 15.97
C ASP A 73 -14.83 3.98 15.77
N ASN A 74 -15.18 3.01 14.92
CA ASN A 74 -14.33 1.84 14.67
C ASN A 74 -13.52 1.92 13.37
N SER A 75 -13.40 3.12 12.78
CA SER A 75 -12.60 3.37 11.58
C SER A 75 -11.55 4.45 11.79
N ILE A 76 -10.45 4.38 11.04
CA ILE A 76 -9.36 5.36 11.07
C ILE A 76 -9.08 5.83 9.64
N GLY A 77 -9.02 7.16 9.45
CA GLY A 77 -8.54 7.77 8.21
C GLY A 77 -7.03 7.99 8.24
N ILE A 78 -6.37 7.74 7.12
CA ILE A 78 -4.91 7.91 6.97
C ILE A 78 -4.63 8.71 5.71
N ASP A 79 -3.92 9.82 5.86
CA ASP A 79 -3.32 10.59 4.78
C ASP A 79 -1.84 10.22 4.61
N PHE A 80 -1.38 10.12 3.35
CA PHE A 80 0.00 9.80 2.98
C PHE A 80 0.79 11.06 2.66
N GLY A 81 1.86 11.31 3.41
CA GLY A 81 2.70 12.47 3.22
C GLY A 81 4.18 12.17 2.92
N LEU A 82 4.91 13.16 2.41
CA LEU A 82 6.35 13.05 2.12
C LEU A 82 7.23 13.30 3.34
N LYS A 83 6.81 14.16 4.27
CA LYS A 83 7.51 14.47 5.53
C LYS A 83 7.10 13.46 6.59
N HIS A 84 5.84 13.44 6.92
CA HIS A 84 5.22 12.41 7.73
C HIS A 84 4.77 11.30 6.78
N PHE A 85 5.18 10.06 7.03
CA PHE A 85 4.80 8.93 6.20
C PHE A 85 3.30 8.68 6.24
N LEU A 86 2.73 8.74 7.45
CA LEU A 86 1.29 8.64 7.70
C LEU A 86 0.86 9.75 8.67
N THR A 87 -0.28 10.36 8.37
CA THR A 87 -1.03 11.22 9.30
C THR A 87 -2.40 10.60 9.53
N PHE A 88 -2.79 10.42 10.78
CA PHE A 88 -4.03 9.78 11.17
C PHE A 88 -5.12 10.81 11.47
N SER A 89 -6.37 10.38 11.38
CA SER A 89 -7.54 11.22 11.69
C SER A 89 -7.65 11.63 13.18
N ASP A 90 -6.93 10.96 14.07
CA ASP A 90 -6.78 11.30 15.49
C ASP A 90 -5.68 12.35 15.76
N GLY A 91 -4.94 12.77 14.73
CA GLY A 91 -3.83 13.71 14.83
C GLY A 91 -2.45 13.07 15.00
N THR A 92 -2.39 11.76 15.22
CA THR A 92 -1.12 11.03 15.33
C THR A 92 -0.36 11.08 14.01
N LYS A 93 0.96 11.25 14.05
CA LYS A 93 1.83 11.27 12.87
C LYS A 93 2.98 10.28 12.99
N ILE A 94 3.31 9.65 11.88
CA ILE A 94 4.47 8.76 11.77
C ILE A 94 5.43 9.33 10.74
N ASP A 95 6.64 9.61 11.17
CA ASP A 95 7.66 10.21 10.30
C ASP A 95 8.21 9.25 9.25
N SER A 96 8.64 9.82 8.13
CA SER A 96 9.35 9.07 7.10
C SER A 96 10.74 8.66 7.60
N PRO A 97 11.10 7.36 7.53
CA PRO A 97 12.41 6.88 8.01
C PRO A 97 13.59 7.32 7.14
N GLU A 98 13.35 7.71 5.88
CA GLU A 98 14.34 8.23 4.91
C GLU A 98 15.61 7.36 4.75
N TYR A 99 15.46 6.03 4.71
CA TYR A 99 16.59 5.10 4.67
C TYR A 99 17.52 5.29 3.46
N LEU A 100 16.94 5.55 2.27
CA LEU A 100 17.73 5.83 1.06
C LEU A 100 18.47 7.15 1.20
N LYS A 101 17.83 8.21 1.69
CA LYS A 101 18.43 9.53 1.87
C LYS A 101 19.62 9.46 2.81
N LYS A 102 19.48 8.77 3.96
CA LYS A 102 20.56 8.55 4.95
C LYS A 102 21.74 7.78 4.35
N SER A 103 21.49 6.86 3.44
CA SER A 103 22.50 6.02 2.79
C SER A 103 23.02 6.58 1.46
N LEU A 104 22.49 7.71 0.98
CA LEU A 104 22.72 8.21 -0.38
C LEU A 104 24.20 8.46 -0.69
N LYS A 105 24.94 9.08 0.22
CA LYS A 105 26.40 9.34 0.04
C LYS A 105 27.16 8.03 -0.19
N LYS A 106 26.84 6.98 0.57
CA LYS A 106 27.45 5.65 0.43
C LYS A 106 27.07 4.98 -0.88
N VAL A 107 25.78 5.04 -1.27
CA VAL A 107 25.29 4.51 -2.53
C VAL A 107 26.02 5.13 -3.72
N VAL A 108 26.10 6.46 -3.78
CA VAL A 108 26.80 7.21 -4.85
C VAL A 108 28.29 6.84 -4.90
N LYS A 109 28.97 6.74 -3.74
CA LYS A 109 30.38 6.34 -3.67
C LYS A 109 30.61 4.95 -4.26
N GLU A 110 29.81 3.97 -3.88
CA GLU A 110 29.95 2.58 -4.36
C GLU A 110 29.54 2.44 -5.84
N GLN A 111 28.57 3.23 -6.31
CA GLN A 111 28.19 3.29 -7.70
C GLN A 111 29.32 3.87 -8.58
N ARG A 112 29.96 4.97 -8.16
CA ARG A 112 31.11 5.57 -8.85
C ARG A 112 32.28 4.57 -8.97
N LYS A 113 32.54 3.80 -7.89
CA LYS A 113 33.56 2.72 -7.93
C LYS A 113 33.19 1.64 -8.93
N LEU A 114 31.91 1.26 -9.03
CA LEU A 114 31.44 0.26 -9.98
C LEU A 114 31.58 0.75 -11.42
N SER A 115 31.24 2.02 -11.69
CA SER A 115 31.30 2.61 -13.04
C SER A 115 32.72 2.68 -13.58
N LYS A 116 33.72 2.91 -12.71
CA LYS A 116 35.15 2.98 -13.09
C LYS A 116 35.79 1.64 -13.44
N LYS A 117 35.13 0.52 -13.16
CA LYS A 117 35.69 -0.82 -13.39
C LYS A 117 35.31 -1.35 -14.77
N GLN A 118 36.27 -2.03 -15.42
CA GLN A 118 36.09 -2.63 -16.74
C GLN A 118 34.94 -3.64 -16.73
N LYS A 119 34.03 -3.52 -17.71
CA LYS A 119 32.92 -4.45 -17.92
C LYS A 119 33.47 -5.87 -18.15
N GLY A 120 32.81 -6.87 -17.55
CA GLY A 120 33.22 -8.27 -17.62
C GLY A 120 34.32 -8.70 -16.63
N SER A 121 35.07 -7.79 -16.03
CA SER A 121 36.16 -8.15 -15.11
C SER A 121 35.64 -8.73 -13.77
N ASN A 122 36.43 -9.64 -13.17
CA ASN A 122 36.16 -10.21 -11.84
C ASN A 122 36.08 -9.12 -10.75
N ASN A 123 36.92 -8.08 -10.87
CA ASN A 123 36.90 -6.94 -9.94
C ASN A 123 35.61 -6.12 -10.05
N ARG A 124 35.02 -5.99 -11.24
CA ARG A 124 33.70 -5.39 -11.43
C ARG A 124 32.58 -6.27 -10.81
N ASN A 125 32.66 -7.59 -10.97
CA ASN A 125 31.69 -8.52 -10.38
C ASN A 125 31.73 -8.46 -8.84
N LYS A 126 32.91 -8.43 -8.23
CA LYS A 126 33.06 -8.23 -6.77
C LYS A 126 32.42 -6.91 -6.31
N GLN A 127 32.67 -5.81 -7.04
CA GLN A 127 32.12 -4.51 -6.72
C GLN A 127 30.59 -4.46 -6.96
N ARG A 128 30.07 -5.11 -7.99
CA ARG A 128 28.61 -5.25 -8.24
C ARG A 128 27.91 -5.92 -7.07
N ILE A 129 28.47 -7.02 -6.56
CA ILE A 129 27.90 -7.71 -5.38
C ILE A 129 27.94 -6.81 -4.15
N LYS A 130 29.02 -6.05 -3.93
CA LYS A 130 29.12 -5.09 -2.81
C LYS A 130 28.05 -3.99 -2.92
N PHE A 131 27.87 -3.43 -4.10
CA PHE A 131 26.82 -2.44 -4.39
C PHE A 131 25.41 -3.02 -4.19
N ALA A 132 25.16 -4.23 -4.69
CA ALA A 132 23.90 -4.94 -4.52
C ALA A 132 23.58 -5.22 -3.03
N LYS A 133 24.59 -5.62 -2.23
CA LYS A 133 24.42 -5.80 -0.78
C LYS A 133 23.99 -4.53 -0.06
N LEU A 134 24.52 -3.36 -0.47
CA LEU A 134 24.12 -2.07 0.09
C LEU A 134 22.65 -1.75 -0.22
N HIS A 135 22.22 -1.93 -1.47
CA HIS A 135 20.81 -1.75 -1.86
C HIS A 135 19.89 -2.73 -1.16
N ASN A 136 20.31 -4.00 -1.03
CA ASN A 136 19.54 -5.02 -0.31
C ASN A 136 19.37 -4.64 1.17
N HIS A 137 20.41 -4.10 1.82
CA HIS A 137 20.32 -3.62 3.20
C HIS A 137 19.28 -2.50 3.35
N ILE A 138 19.31 -1.49 2.49
CA ILE A 138 18.33 -0.39 2.48
C ILE A 138 16.91 -0.91 2.26
N SER A 139 16.73 -1.83 1.30
CA SER A 139 15.45 -2.47 1.02
C SER A 139 14.93 -3.26 2.23
N ASN A 140 15.80 -4.00 2.91
CA ASN A 140 15.42 -4.77 4.10
C ASN A 140 15.02 -3.87 5.28
N GLN A 141 15.73 -2.76 5.51
CA GLN A 141 15.35 -1.78 6.53
C GLN A 141 13.95 -1.20 6.25
N ARG A 142 13.69 -0.82 5.00
CA ARG A 142 12.38 -0.32 4.56
C ARG A 142 11.30 -1.37 4.76
N ASN A 143 11.50 -2.58 4.26
CA ASN A 143 10.52 -3.66 4.37
C ASN A 143 10.23 -4.00 5.84
N ASN A 144 11.25 -4.00 6.71
CA ASN A 144 11.06 -4.23 8.14
C ASN A 144 10.18 -3.15 8.78
N PHE A 145 10.45 -1.87 8.48
CA PHE A 145 9.61 -0.76 8.93
C PHE A 145 8.16 -0.92 8.47
N LEU A 146 7.93 -1.14 7.16
CA LEU A 146 6.59 -1.30 6.60
C LEU A 146 5.86 -2.52 7.19
N HIS A 147 6.56 -3.64 7.39
CA HIS A 147 5.98 -4.83 8.02
C HIS A 147 5.57 -4.60 9.47
N ASN A 148 6.42 -3.93 10.27
CA ASN A 148 6.12 -3.64 11.66
C ASN A 148 4.95 -2.66 11.78
N LEU A 149 4.96 -1.59 10.98
CA LEU A 149 3.91 -0.59 10.99
C LEU A 149 2.56 -1.17 10.54
N SER A 150 2.52 -1.87 9.41
CA SER A 150 1.29 -2.50 8.93
C SER A 150 0.79 -3.61 9.86
N LYS A 151 1.71 -4.28 10.60
CA LYS A 151 1.32 -5.21 11.67
C LYS A 151 0.65 -4.47 12.82
N LYS A 152 1.30 -3.42 13.36
CA LYS A 152 0.75 -2.61 14.47
C LYS A 152 -0.67 -2.13 14.15
N LEU A 153 -0.86 -1.51 12.98
CA LEU A 153 -2.18 -1.01 12.56
C LEU A 153 -3.22 -2.12 12.38
N SER A 154 -2.81 -3.27 11.85
CA SER A 154 -3.75 -4.39 11.70
C SER A 154 -4.08 -5.09 13.01
N ASP A 155 -3.20 -5.01 14.04
CA ASP A 155 -3.41 -5.62 15.36
C ASP A 155 -4.31 -4.78 16.28
N GLU A 156 -4.54 -3.49 15.97
CA GLU A 156 -5.40 -2.60 16.74
C GLU A 156 -6.82 -3.17 16.90
N SER A 157 -7.23 -3.50 18.13
CA SER A 157 -8.44 -4.29 18.37
C SER A 157 -9.73 -3.54 18.07
N GLN A 158 -9.77 -2.24 18.36
CA GLN A 158 -10.96 -1.41 18.21
C GLN A 158 -11.26 -1.00 16.78
N VAL A 159 -10.24 -1.05 15.89
CA VAL A 159 -10.35 -0.63 14.49
C VAL A 159 -10.85 -1.78 13.63
N LYS A 160 -12.01 -1.62 13.00
CA LYS A 160 -12.58 -2.55 12.01
C LYS A 160 -12.20 -2.18 10.57
N ALA A 161 -12.06 -0.88 10.29
CA ALA A 161 -11.72 -0.39 8.95
C ALA A 161 -10.63 0.69 8.98
N ILE A 162 -9.74 0.65 7.99
CA ILE A 162 -8.76 1.70 7.73
C ILE A 162 -9.07 2.32 6.36
N CYS A 163 -9.21 3.65 6.34
CA CYS A 163 -9.54 4.43 5.17
C CYS A 163 -8.30 5.14 4.64
N ILE A 164 -8.01 4.98 3.35
CA ILE A 164 -6.85 5.59 2.69
C ILE A 164 -7.25 6.21 1.35
N GLU A 165 -6.42 7.09 0.82
CA GLU A 165 -6.55 7.60 -0.54
C GLU A 165 -5.95 6.65 -1.58
N ASP A 166 -6.57 6.55 -2.78
CA ASP A 166 -5.98 5.86 -3.94
C ASP A 166 -4.98 6.78 -4.65
N LEU A 167 -3.73 6.76 -4.19
CA LEU A 167 -2.67 7.60 -4.72
C LEU A 167 -2.24 7.18 -6.14
N ASN A 168 -2.15 8.15 -7.05
CA ASN A 168 -1.47 7.95 -8.33
C ASN A 168 0.04 7.97 -8.15
N ILE A 169 0.61 6.81 -7.79
CA ILE A 169 2.04 6.66 -7.53
C ILE A 169 2.89 7.04 -8.76
N GLN A 170 2.44 6.75 -9.98
CA GLN A 170 3.16 7.09 -11.22
C GLN A 170 3.30 8.62 -11.37
N LYS A 171 2.22 9.37 -11.12
CA LYS A 171 2.24 10.83 -11.14
C LYS A 171 3.15 11.38 -10.05
N LEU A 172 3.08 10.85 -8.83
CA LEU A 172 3.95 11.27 -7.72
C LEU A 172 5.43 10.96 -7.98
N MET A 173 5.73 9.82 -8.62
CA MET A 173 7.09 9.44 -9.01
C MET A 173 7.71 10.41 -10.01
N LYS A 174 6.91 11.00 -10.91
CA LYS A 174 7.38 12.00 -11.88
C LYS A 174 7.94 13.26 -11.19
N TYR A 175 7.32 13.71 -10.10
CA TYR A 175 7.71 14.93 -9.40
C TYR A 175 8.70 14.69 -8.25
N TRP A 176 8.53 13.60 -7.49
CA TRP A 176 9.29 13.30 -6.27
C TRP A 176 9.90 11.90 -6.25
N GLY A 177 10.28 11.38 -7.42
CA GLY A 177 10.65 9.98 -7.68
C GLY A 177 11.45 9.29 -6.58
N ARG A 178 12.59 9.87 -6.16
CA ARG A 178 13.44 9.26 -5.11
C ARG A 178 12.74 9.17 -3.76
N LYS A 179 12.01 10.22 -3.34
CA LYS A 179 11.30 10.21 -2.06
C LYS A 179 10.15 9.22 -2.08
N VAL A 180 9.32 9.25 -3.12
CA VAL A 180 8.18 8.34 -3.28
C VAL A 180 8.64 6.88 -3.38
N SER A 181 9.74 6.62 -4.11
CA SER A 181 10.36 5.29 -4.16
C SER A 181 10.85 4.81 -2.79
N ASP A 182 11.42 5.72 -1.96
CA ASP A 182 11.88 5.38 -0.62
C ASP A 182 10.71 5.10 0.35
N LEU A 183 9.58 5.75 0.17
CA LEU A 183 8.38 5.54 0.99
C LEU A 183 7.65 4.24 0.67
N SER A 184 7.67 3.80 -0.59
CA SER A 184 7.08 2.53 -1.04
C SER A 184 5.61 2.35 -0.63
N TYR A 185 4.77 3.37 -0.86
CA TYR A 185 3.35 3.39 -0.49
C TYR A 185 2.57 2.17 -0.98
N TYR A 186 2.78 1.75 -2.24
CA TYR A 186 2.13 0.57 -2.79
C TYR A 186 2.45 -0.69 -1.98
N THR A 187 3.73 -0.89 -1.62
CA THR A 187 4.16 -2.03 -0.81
C THR A 187 3.50 -1.99 0.57
N PHE A 188 3.46 -0.80 1.20
CA PHE A 188 2.80 -0.62 2.48
C PHE A 188 1.30 -0.96 2.40
N THR A 189 0.59 -0.40 1.41
CA THR A 189 -0.84 -0.64 1.20
C THR A 189 -1.14 -2.12 0.98
N SER A 190 -0.33 -2.80 0.16
CA SER A 190 -0.48 -4.25 -0.07
C SER A 190 -0.24 -5.05 1.21
N MET A 191 0.78 -4.67 2.01
CA MET A 191 1.06 -5.33 3.29
C MET A 191 -0.06 -5.10 4.31
N LEU A 192 -0.66 -3.93 4.33
CA LEU A 192 -1.76 -3.57 5.20
C LEU A 192 -3.02 -4.34 4.82
N ASP A 193 -3.38 -4.36 3.53
CA ASP A 193 -4.58 -5.02 3.01
C ASP A 193 -4.64 -6.51 3.39
N TYR A 194 -3.60 -7.29 3.05
CA TYR A 194 -3.64 -8.72 3.37
C TYR A 194 -3.62 -9.01 4.88
N LYS A 195 -3.01 -8.12 5.68
CA LYS A 195 -2.98 -8.27 7.14
C LYS A 195 -4.34 -7.96 7.78
N LEU A 196 -5.01 -6.92 7.28
CA LEU A 196 -6.38 -6.58 7.70
C LEU A 196 -7.34 -7.72 7.35
N LYS A 197 -7.33 -8.22 6.10
CA LYS A 197 -8.15 -9.36 5.66
C LYS A 197 -7.96 -10.59 6.54
N ARG A 198 -6.72 -10.93 6.89
CA ARG A 198 -6.43 -12.04 7.82
C ARG A 198 -7.03 -11.87 9.22
N ARG A 199 -7.39 -10.66 9.60
CA ARG A 199 -8.01 -10.33 10.89
C ARG A 199 -9.50 -10.08 10.80
N GLY A 200 -10.08 -10.26 9.60
CA GLY A 200 -11.48 -9.97 9.34
C GLY A 200 -11.80 -8.48 9.24
N LYS A 201 -10.79 -7.62 9.00
CA LYS A 201 -10.91 -6.16 8.89
C LYS A 201 -10.86 -5.70 7.44
N ARG A 202 -11.25 -4.45 7.18
CA ARG A 202 -11.28 -3.88 5.82
C ARG A 202 -10.29 -2.74 5.62
N LEU A 203 -9.77 -2.66 4.40
CA LEU A 203 -9.07 -1.50 3.87
C LEU A 203 -10.01 -0.82 2.87
N LEU A 204 -10.42 0.39 3.18
CA LEU A 204 -11.27 1.22 2.34
C LEU A 204 -10.42 2.23 1.58
N LYS A 205 -10.63 2.35 0.29
CA LYS A 205 -9.94 3.32 -0.56
C LYS A 205 -10.95 4.31 -1.11
N ILE A 206 -10.71 5.60 -0.86
CA ILE A 206 -11.52 6.67 -1.45
C ILE A 206 -11.11 6.92 -2.90
N GLY A 207 -12.03 7.47 -3.68
CA GLY A 207 -11.77 7.85 -5.06
C GLY A 207 -10.61 8.86 -5.18
N ARG A 208 -9.81 8.69 -6.23
CA ARG A 208 -8.57 9.45 -6.49
C ARG A 208 -8.76 10.97 -6.61
N PHE A 209 -9.94 11.41 -6.98
CA PHE A 209 -10.26 12.82 -7.23
C PHE A 209 -11.04 13.48 -6.09
N GLN A 210 -11.20 12.80 -4.97
CA GLN A 210 -11.87 13.41 -3.83
C GLN A 210 -10.96 14.48 -3.20
N PRO A 211 -11.45 15.73 -3.00
CA PRO A 211 -10.61 16.86 -2.59
C PRO A 211 -10.42 16.88 -1.06
N SER A 212 -9.78 15.83 -0.52
CA SER A 212 -9.58 15.62 0.92
C SER A 212 -8.91 16.81 1.63
N THR A 213 -7.95 17.49 0.97
CA THR A 213 -7.21 18.63 1.53
C THR A 213 -7.94 19.98 1.39
N GLN A 214 -8.96 20.09 0.52
CA GLN A 214 -9.66 21.34 0.21
C GLN A 214 -10.97 21.51 0.99
N ILE A 215 -11.47 20.46 1.63
CA ILE A 215 -12.75 20.48 2.35
C ILE A 215 -12.48 20.59 3.84
N CYS A 216 -13.29 21.41 4.51
CA CYS A 216 -13.30 21.52 5.95
C CYS A 216 -13.93 20.25 6.56
N SER A 217 -13.20 19.54 7.42
CA SER A 217 -13.72 18.34 8.09
C SER A 217 -14.83 18.63 9.14
N ASN A 218 -15.01 19.92 9.49
CA ASN A 218 -16.06 20.34 10.43
C ASN A 218 -17.37 20.74 9.72
N CYS A 219 -17.32 21.71 8.82
CA CYS A 219 -18.52 22.26 8.17
C CYS A 219 -18.73 21.83 6.72
N GLY A 220 -17.76 21.14 6.09
CA GLY A 220 -17.86 20.72 4.71
C GLY A 220 -17.59 21.82 3.67
N HIS A 221 -17.31 23.07 4.08
CA HIS A 221 -16.95 24.14 3.17
C HIS A 221 -15.72 23.80 2.36
N ARG A 222 -15.73 24.09 1.05
CA ARG A 222 -14.63 23.84 0.13
C ARG A 222 -13.91 25.12 -0.20
N GLN A 223 -12.62 25.18 0.06
CA GLN A 223 -11.74 26.28 -0.28
C GLN A 223 -10.46 25.80 -0.94
N HIS A 224 -9.84 26.68 -1.72
CA HIS A 224 -8.55 26.38 -2.33
C HIS A 224 -7.43 26.47 -1.29
N MET A 225 -6.56 25.45 -1.25
CA MET A 225 -5.38 25.39 -0.37
C MET A 225 -4.10 25.36 -1.23
N LYS A 226 -3.14 26.22 -0.94
CA LYS A 226 -1.81 26.17 -1.56
C LYS A 226 -1.01 24.99 -0.99
N LEU A 227 -0.17 24.36 -1.82
CA LEU A 227 0.64 23.20 -1.39
C LEU A 227 1.65 23.55 -0.28
N THR A 228 2.02 24.82 -0.15
CA THR A 228 2.94 25.32 0.87
C THR A 228 2.29 25.49 2.24
N GLU A 229 0.98 25.69 2.30
CA GLU A 229 0.23 25.89 3.54
C GLU A 229 0.15 24.56 4.30
N ARG A 230 0.44 24.62 5.61
CA ARG A 230 0.41 23.44 6.50
C ARG A 230 -0.75 23.48 7.49
N THR A 231 -1.26 24.66 7.77
CA THR A 231 -2.40 24.87 8.63
C THR A 231 -3.63 25.13 7.76
N TYR A 232 -4.69 24.38 8.01
CA TYR A 232 -6.00 24.60 7.41
C TYR A 232 -6.78 25.57 8.30
N VAL A 233 -7.17 26.71 7.76
CA VAL A 233 -8.04 27.69 8.42
C VAL A 233 -9.29 27.80 7.57
N CYS A 234 -10.44 27.38 8.08
CA CYS A 234 -11.70 27.46 7.36
C CYS A 234 -12.23 28.88 7.33
N THR A 235 -12.49 29.40 6.14
CA THR A 235 -13.03 30.75 5.94
C THR A 235 -14.51 30.87 6.36
N GLU A 236 -15.24 29.77 6.43
CA GLU A 236 -16.67 29.74 6.77
C GLU A 236 -16.91 29.57 8.28
N CYS A 237 -16.29 28.55 8.90
CA CYS A 237 -16.55 28.24 10.31
C CYS A 237 -15.39 28.58 11.25
N GLY A 238 -14.30 29.18 10.76
CA GLY A 238 -13.14 29.58 11.56
C GLY A 238 -12.31 28.41 12.11
N MET A 239 -12.64 27.15 11.82
CA MET A 239 -11.89 25.99 12.32
C MET A 239 -10.43 26.07 11.86
N THR A 240 -9.51 25.88 12.79
CA THR A 240 -8.07 25.84 12.54
C THR A 240 -7.49 24.50 12.94
N MET A 241 -6.82 23.82 12.04
CA MET A 241 -6.10 22.57 12.31
C MET A 241 -4.97 22.29 11.31
N ASP A 242 -4.15 21.29 11.60
CA ASP A 242 -3.15 20.80 10.65
C ASP A 242 -3.84 20.27 9.38
N ARG A 243 -3.33 20.66 8.19
CA ARG A 243 -3.92 20.31 6.90
C ARG A 243 -3.98 18.80 6.65
N ASP A 244 -2.91 18.09 7.01
CA ASP A 244 -2.80 16.66 6.78
C ASP A 244 -3.75 15.88 7.73
N VAL A 245 -4.00 16.42 8.95
CA VAL A 245 -5.03 15.88 9.88
C VAL A 245 -6.43 16.15 9.35
N ASN A 246 -6.70 17.36 8.81
CA ASN A 246 -7.97 17.65 8.14
C ASN A 246 -8.24 16.70 6.98
N ALA A 247 -7.21 16.45 6.15
CA ALA A 247 -7.29 15.50 5.04
C ALA A 247 -7.60 14.07 5.53
N ALA A 248 -6.92 13.59 6.58
CA ALA A 248 -7.17 12.27 7.14
C ALA A 248 -8.59 12.09 7.68
N LYS A 249 -9.17 13.13 8.31
CA LYS A 249 -10.58 13.15 8.75
C LYS A 249 -11.53 13.09 7.55
N ASN A 250 -11.26 13.86 6.50
CA ASN A 250 -12.05 13.84 5.28
C ASN A 250 -11.98 12.49 4.55
N ILE A 251 -10.80 11.87 4.46
CA ILE A 251 -10.62 10.52 3.89
C ILE A 251 -11.51 9.51 4.62
N LYS A 252 -11.54 9.55 5.95
CA LYS A 252 -12.42 8.72 6.77
C LYS A 252 -13.90 8.96 6.44
N SER A 253 -14.33 10.21 6.42
CA SER A 253 -15.72 10.59 6.16
C SER A 253 -16.17 10.21 4.75
N PHE A 254 -15.32 10.38 3.74
CA PHE A 254 -15.62 10.00 2.36
C PHE A 254 -15.76 8.49 2.20
N ALA A 255 -14.84 7.71 2.77
CA ALA A 255 -14.90 6.25 2.72
C ALA A 255 -16.19 5.70 3.32
N LEU A 256 -16.64 6.26 4.44
CA LEU A 256 -17.88 5.84 5.09
C LEU A 256 -19.12 6.29 4.31
N ARG A 257 -19.10 7.47 3.72
CA ARG A 257 -20.17 7.94 2.84
C ARG A 257 -20.33 7.05 1.61
N ASP A 258 -19.23 6.61 1.02
CA ASP A 258 -19.25 5.69 -0.13
C ASP A 258 -19.86 4.32 0.27
N ILE A 259 -19.58 3.81 1.46
CA ILE A 259 -20.23 2.59 2.00
C ILE A 259 -21.74 2.80 2.15
N ILE A 260 -22.18 3.89 2.76
CA ILE A 260 -23.62 4.18 2.96
C ILE A 260 -24.36 4.27 1.63
N LYS A 261 -23.75 4.90 0.62
CA LYS A 261 -24.32 4.96 -0.72
C LYS A 261 -24.49 3.59 -1.34
N ASN A 262 -23.49 2.71 -1.23
CA ASN A 262 -23.55 1.35 -1.75
C ASN A 262 -24.64 0.54 -1.06
N LEU A 263 -24.77 0.65 0.25
CA LEU A 263 -25.85 -0.01 1.00
C LEU A 263 -27.26 0.48 0.58
N SER A 264 -27.41 1.77 0.27
CA SER A 264 -28.71 2.32 -0.19
C SER A 264 -29.03 1.92 -1.64
N THR A 265 -28.05 1.75 -2.51
CA THR A 265 -28.26 1.27 -3.89
C THR A 265 -28.58 -0.23 -3.94
N ASP A 266 -27.98 -1.03 -3.09
CA ASP A 266 -28.29 -2.47 -3.00
C ASP A 266 -29.69 -2.72 -2.41
N ALA A 267 -30.16 -1.85 -1.50
CA ALA A 267 -31.53 -1.90 -0.98
C ALA A 267 -32.59 -1.53 -2.02
N THR A 268 -32.26 -0.66 -2.99
CA THR A 268 -33.20 -0.25 -4.06
C THR A 268 -33.30 -1.25 -5.20
N SER A 269 -32.30 -2.11 -5.40
CA SER A 269 -32.36 -3.18 -6.41
C SER A 269 -33.17 -4.42 -5.98
N GLY A 270 -33.64 -4.48 -4.73
CA GLY A 270 -34.36 -5.63 -4.15
C GLY A 270 -35.82 -5.35 -3.75
N ILE A 271 -36.37 -4.14 -3.91
CA ILE A 271 -37.75 -3.84 -3.45
C ILE A 271 -38.59 -3.24 -4.57
N ASN A 272 -39.31 -4.09 -5.27
CA ASN A 272 -40.63 -3.74 -5.80
C ASN A 272 -41.59 -3.68 -4.61
N ALA A 273 -42.13 -2.49 -4.37
CA ALA A 273 -43.38 -2.20 -3.64
C ALA A 273 -43.53 -2.74 -2.20
N CYS A 274 -43.37 -1.87 -1.23
CA CYS A 274 -44.43 -1.51 -0.28
C CYS A 274 -43.96 -0.32 0.57
N GLY A 275 -44.78 0.75 0.57
CA GLY A 275 -44.54 1.93 1.37
C GLY A 275 -44.71 1.65 2.86
N VAL A 276 -43.83 2.22 3.67
CA VAL A 276 -44.14 2.63 5.06
C VAL A 276 -43.38 3.93 5.31
N GLU A 277 -44.18 4.97 5.59
CA GLU A 277 -43.70 6.25 6.10
C GLU A 277 -43.25 6.09 7.58
N GLY A 278 -42.23 6.87 7.94
CA GLY A 278 -42.10 7.33 9.33
C GLY A 278 -40.82 7.01 10.05
N SER A 279 -39.92 7.95 10.12
CA SER A 279 -39.57 8.70 11.34
C SER A 279 -38.21 9.38 11.22
N ASP A 280 -38.22 10.64 11.60
CA ASP A 280 -37.13 11.61 11.59
C ASP A 280 -35.86 11.11 12.30
N PHE A 281 -34.79 11.02 11.54
CA PHE A 281 -33.44 11.26 12.06
C PHE A 281 -32.86 12.44 11.28
N GLY A 282 -32.57 13.52 12.02
CA GLY A 282 -32.07 14.79 11.48
C GLY A 282 -30.85 14.65 10.60
N CYS A 283 -31.10 14.47 9.32
CA CYS A 283 -30.11 14.57 8.27
C CYS A 283 -30.11 16.02 7.79
N GLN A 284 -29.09 16.80 8.17
CA GLN A 284 -28.87 18.09 7.55
C GLN A 284 -28.57 17.88 6.07
N THR A 285 -29.59 18.06 5.25
CA THR A 285 -29.48 17.99 3.79
C THR A 285 -28.70 19.17 3.26
N PHE A 286 -27.45 18.94 2.85
CA PHE A 286 -26.71 19.88 2.02
C PHE A 286 -27.35 19.92 0.62
N LYS A 287 -28.10 20.97 0.33
CA LYS A 287 -28.56 21.29 -1.02
C LYS A 287 -27.38 21.74 -1.87
N MET A 288 -26.84 20.88 -2.71
CA MET A 288 -25.95 21.27 -3.80
C MET A 288 -26.78 21.84 -4.95
N LYS A 289 -26.50 23.09 -5.33
CA LYS A 289 -26.98 23.66 -6.60
C LYS A 289 -26.25 22.94 -7.75
N PRO A 290 -26.92 22.52 -8.83
CA PRO A 290 -26.25 21.92 -9.97
C PRO A 290 -25.45 22.98 -10.73
N SER A 291 -24.11 22.83 -10.78
CA SER A 291 -23.27 23.57 -11.70
C SER A 291 -23.33 22.92 -13.08
N THR A 292 -23.73 23.69 -14.07
CA THR A 292 -23.76 23.36 -15.48
C THR A 292 -22.42 22.83 -15.98
N LEU A 293 -22.37 21.55 -16.29
CA LEU A 293 -21.27 20.92 -17.02
C LEU A 293 -21.43 21.24 -18.50
N LYS A 294 -20.53 22.03 -19.08
CA LYS A 294 -20.35 22.13 -20.51
C LYS A 294 -19.81 20.81 -21.05
N GLN A 295 -20.56 20.18 -21.94
CA GLN A 295 -20.12 19.05 -22.75
C GLN A 295 -19.07 19.56 -23.76
N GLU A 296 -17.83 19.11 -23.62
CA GLU A 296 -16.83 19.19 -24.67
C GLU A 296 -16.76 17.85 -25.40
N ASN A 297 -17.00 17.95 -26.73
CA ASN A 297 -17.04 16.86 -27.69
C ASN A 297 -15.69 16.08 -27.73
N LEU A 298 -15.75 14.79 -27.49
CA LEU A 298 -14.68 13.85 -27.82
C LEU A 298 -14.72 13.59 -29.35
N ARG A 299 -13.71 14.06 -30.06
CA ARG A 299 -13.38 13.59 -31.40
C ARG A 299 -12.62 12.28 -31.32
N GLU A 300 -13.20 11.25 -31.89
CA GLU A 300 -12.54 9.99 -32.19
C GLU A 300 -11.37 10.23 -33.16
N THR A 301 -10.17 9.83 -32.80
CA THR A 301 -9.07 9.66 -33.75
C THR A 301 -8.73 8.18 -33.86
N GLN A 302 -9.00 7.66 -35.06
CA GLN A 302 -8.65 6.32 -35.54
C GLN A 302 -7.13 6.09 -35.49
N SER A 303 -6.74 4.91 -35.05
CA SER A 303 -5.37 4.41 -35.10
C SER A 303 -5.06 3.85 -36.51
N PRO A 304 -3.87 4.08 -37.06
CA PRO A 304 -3.40 3.27 -38.19
C PRO A 304 -2.53 2.10 -37.70
N SER A 305 -2.87 0.92 -38.17
CA SER A 305 -2.07 -0.28 -38.17
C SER A 305 -0.82 -0.12 -39.05
N SER A 306 0.36 -0.50 -38.54
CA SER A 306 1.46 -0.95 -39.41
C SER A 306 2.38 -1.91 -38.68
N SER A 307 2.32 -3.14 -39.14
CA SER A 307 3.31 -4.21 -39.01
C SER A 307 4.67 -3.78 -39.57
N THR A 308 5.76 -4.01 -38.86
CA THR A 308 7.07 -4.21 -39.48
C THR A 308 7.92 -5.16 -38.63
N VAL A 309 8.20 -6.31 -39.25
CA VAL A 309 9.16 -7.32 -38.85
C VAL A 309 10.56 -6.75 -39.09
N PHE A 310 11.48 -6.90 -38.16
CA PHE A 310 12.91 -6.91 -38.43
C PHE A 310 13.63 -7.97 -37.59
N SER A 311 14.12 -8.96 -38.32
CA SER A 311 15.14 -9.92 -37.93
C SER A 311 16.54 -9.25 -38.01
N ARG A 312 17.30 -9.36 -36.93
CA ARG A 312 18.73 -9.78 -36.88
C ARG A 312 19.25 -9.68 -35.44
#